data_7f00283674a6ef0641e0285ec1ce339a
#
_entry.id   7f00283674a6ef0641e0285ec1ce339a
#
_cell.length_a   1.000
_cell.length_b   1.000
_cell.length_c   1.000
_cell.angle_alpha   90.00
_cell.angle_beta   90.00
_cell.angle_gamma   90.00
#
_symmetry.space_group_name_H-M   'P 1'
#
loop_
_entity.id
_entity.type
_entity.pdbx_description
1 polymer ?
#
loop_
_entity_poly.entity_id
_entity_poly.type
_entity_poly.pdbx_seq_one_letter_code
_entity_poly.pdbx_strand_id
1 'polypeptide(L)'
;RQMCIRDRALPLQETLHHILNACDHEGISVDCDAVIDCTVLADRELLQRVLNNLVDNSRKYGANALSFGSVCEEDTVTLWMEDNGPGVPEEQLPCLFEPFYRGDAARTKPGAGSGLGLAVVKKSMQQMGGNVRAENAPGGGLRIVMQLPMAKEG
;
A
#
# COMPACT_ATOMS: atom_id res chain seq x y z
N ARG A 1 17.71 10.51 -5.40
CA ARG A 1 17.04 11.43 -6.33
C ARG A 1 16.09 12.36 -5.57
N GLN A 2 16.21 13.63 -5.82
CA GLN A 2 15.29 14.60 -5.26
C GLN A 2 14.06 14.71 -6.15
N MET A 3 12.90 14.64 -5.53
CA MET A 3 11.64 14.88 -6.25
C MET A 3 11.45 16.38 -6.47
N CYS A 4 10.97 16.73 -7.65
CA CYS A 4 10.54 18.07 -7.93
C CYS A 4 9.29 18.38 -7.10
N ILE A 5 9.21 19.56 -6.50
CA ILE A 5 8.08 19.95 -5.66
C ILE A 5 6.76 19.86 -6.43
N ARG A 6 6.77 20.20 -7.71
CA ARG A 6 5.57 20.16 -8.53
C ARG A 6 5.05 18.74 -8.78
N ASP A 7 5.96 17.76 -8.81
CA ASP A 7 5.57 16.38 -9.01
C ASP A 7 5.09 15.72 -7.73
N ARG A 8 5.26 16.39 -6.60
CA ARG A 8 4.96 15.85 -5.27
C ARG A 8 3.55 16.11 -4.79
N ALA A 9 2.97 17.27 -5.14
CA ALA A 9 1.67 17.67 -4.63
C ALA A 9 0.57 17.02 -5.46
N LEU A 10 0.02 15.92 -4.97
CA LEU A 10 -0.98 15.13 -5.68
C LEU A 10 -2.30 15.13 -4.91
N PRO A 11 -3.45 15.33 -5.59
CA PRO A 11 -4.76 15.13 -4.95
C PRO A 11 -4.94 13.63 -4.68
N LEU A 12 -5.15 13.28 -3.42
CA LEU A 12 -5.12 11.89 -3.00
C LEU A 12 -6.21 11.03 -3.65
N GLN A 13 -7.48 11.46 -3.53
CA GLN A 13 -8.59 10.67 -4.07
C GLN A 13 -8.46 10.44 -5.56
N GLU A 14 -8.23 11.52 -6.31
CA GLU A 14 -8.14 11.44 -7.76
C GLU A 14 -6.96 10.58 -8.20
N THR A 15 -5.81 10.76 -7.57
CA THR A 15 -4.61 10.00 -7.88
C THR A 15 -4.82 8.51 -7.58
N LEU A 16 -5.41 8.22 -6.43
CA LEU A 16 -5.68 6.84 -6.02
C LEU A 16 -6.64 6.15 -6.99
N HIS A 17 -7.74 6.82 -7.35
CA HIS A 17 -8.68 6.29 -8.34
C HIS A 17 -8.00 6.03 -9.69
N HIS A 18 -7.18 6.96 -10.13
CA HIS A 18 -6.50 6.84 -11.41
C HIS A 18 -5.55 5.64 -11.43
N ILE A 19 -4.76 5.49 -10.38
CA ILE A 19 -3.81 4.39 -10.27
C ILE A 19 -4.55 3.05 -10.17
N LEU A 20 -5.58 2.98 -9.32
CA LEU A 20 -6.30 1.72 -9.12
C LEU A 20 -7.09 1.30 -10.36
N ASN A 21 -7.62 2.27 -11.13
CA ASN A 21 -8.30 1.94 -12.38
C ASN A 21 -7.35 1.38 -13.43
N ALA A 22 -6.08 1.80 -13.41
CA ALA A 22 -5.06 1.30 -14.33
C ALA A 22 -4.40 0.01 -13.85
N CYS A 23 -4.62 -0.35 -12.60
CA CYS A 23 -4.04 -1.53 -11.97
C CYS A 23 -4.84 -2.77 -12.35
N ASP A 24 -4.15 -3.91 -12.57
CA ASP A 24 -4.84 -5.17 -12.77
C ASP A 24 -5.37 -5.66 -11.42
N HIS A 25 -6.68 -5.58 -11.25
CA HIS A 25 -7.34 -6.07 -10.05
C HIS A 25 -8.48 -7.04 -10.38
N GLU A 26 -8.28 -7.82 -11.43
CA GLU A 26 -9.25 -8.84 -11.83
C GLU A 26 -9.48 -9.81 -10.67
N GLY A 27 -10.74 -10.05 -10.35
CA GLY A 27 -11.11 -10.93 -9.23
C GLY A 27 -11.03 -10.28 -7.86
N ILE A 28 -10.68 -9.00 -7.79
CA ILE A 28 -10.62 -8.25 -6.53
C ILE A 28 -11.55 -7.03 -6.62
N SER A 29 -12.43 -6.89 -5.64
CA SER A 29 -13.22 -5.66 -5.51
C SER A 29 -12.42 -4.64 -4.71
N VAL A 30 -12.57 -3.36 -5.05
CA VAL A 30 -11.84 -2.28 -4.41
C VAL A 30 -12.82 -1.20 -3.94
N ASP A 31 -12.73 -0.85 -2.66
CA ASP A 31 -13.56 0.16 -2.03
C ASP A 31 -12.67 1.29 -1.51
N CYS A 32 -12.91 2.51 -1.97
CA CYS A 32 -12.18 3.69 -1.54
C CYS A 32 -13.07 4.71 -0.82
N ASP A 33 -14.24 4.31 -0.35
CA ASP A 33 -15.21 5.23 0.26
C ASP A 33 -14.68 5.91 1.52
N ALA A 34 -13.75 5.28 2.22
CA ALA A 34 -13.15 5.85 3.43
C ALA A 34 -11.91 6.73 3.19
N VAL A 35 -11.57 6.96 1.93
CA VAL A 35 -10.44 7.83 1.60
C VAL A 35 -10.90 9.29 1.67
N ILE A 36 -10.27 10.06 2.56
CA ILE A 36 -10.55 11.48 2.71
C ILE A 36 -9.64 12.24 1.73
N ASP A 37 -10.21 13.19 1.00
CA ASP A 37 -9.44 13.93 0.02
C ASP A 37 -8.52 14.93 0.71
N CYS A 38 -7.27 14.97 0.24
CA CYS A 38 -6.26 15.92 0.68
C CYS A 38 -5.14 15.93 -0.36
N THR A 39 -4.18 16.82 -0.19
CA THR A 39 -3.04 16.90 -1.10
C THR A 39 -1.84 16.23 -0.42
N VAL A 40 -1.37 15.15 -1.03
CA VAL A 40 -0.26 14.36 -0.51
C VAL A 40 1.02 14.71 -1.26
N LEU A 41 2.14 14.70 -0.56
CA LEU A 41 3.46 14.81 -1.19
C LEU A 41 3.94 13.42 -1.56
N ALA A 42 3.91 13.12 -2.84
CA ALA A 42 4.28 11.79 -3.33
C ALA A 42 4.74 11.87 -4.78
N ASP A 43 5.50 10.87 -5.18
CA ASP A 43 5.87 10.68 -6.58
C ASP A 43 4.85 9.71 -7.19
N ARG A 44 4.19 10.14 -8.27
CA ARG A 44 3.12 9.35 -8.87
C ARG A 44 3.61 7.97 -9.33
N GLU A 45 4.79 7.88 -9.92
CA GLU A 45 5.32 6.61 -10.38
C GLU A 45 5.65 5.66 -9.22
N LEU A 46 6.24 6.20 -8.16
CA LEU A 46 6.54 5.41 -6.98
C LEU A 46 5.25 4.96 -6.29
N LEU A 47 4.26 5.85 -6.18
CA LEU A 47 2.98 5.49 -5.58
C LEU A 47 2.27 4.42 -6.39
N GLN A 48 2.31 4.52 -7.71
CA GLN A 48 1.76 3.49 -8.59
C GLN A 48 2.45 2.15 -8.37
N ARG A 49 3.77 2.15 -8.23
CA ARG A 49 4.54 0.93 -7.95
C ARG A 49 4.13 0.32 -6.61
N VAL A 50 3.98 1.16 -5.59
CA VAL A 50 3.52 0.70 -4.28
C VAL A 50 2.16 0.03 -4.39
N LEU A 51 1.19 0.71 -4.99
CA LEU A 51 -0.17 0.19 -5.06
C LEU A 51 -0.28 -1.06 -5.93
N ASN A 52 0.43 -1.10 -7.06
CA ASN A 52 0.46 -2.30 -7.89
C ASN A 52 0.99 -3.51 -7.14
N ASN A 53 2.07 -3.33 -6.38
CA ASN A 53 2.64 -4.41 -5.60
C ASN A 53 1.70 -4.86 -4.47
N LEU A 54 1.04 -3.91 -3.81
CA LEU A 54 0.12 -4.24 -2.73
C LEU A 54 -1.11 -5.01 -3.23
N VAL A 55 -1.71 -4.56 -4.33
CA VAL A 55 -2.86 -5.23 -4.91
C VAL A 55 -2.49 -6.63 -5.38
N ASP A 56 -1.37 -6.75 -6.09
CA ASP A 56 -0.90 -8.03 -6.59
C ASP A 56 -0.59 -9.01 -5.45
N ASN A 57 0.04 -8.52 -4.40
CA ASN A 57 0.35 -9.33 -3.23
C ASN A 57 -0.92 -9.85 -2.55
N SER A 58 -1.91 -8.98 -2.35
CA SER A 58 -3.17 -9.39 -1.72
C SER A 58 -3.88 -10.47 -2.54
N ARG A 59 -3.91 -10.30 -3.86
CA ARG A 59 -4.53 -11.28 -4.75
C ARG A 59 -3.83 -12.63 -4.67
N LYS A 60 -2.50 -12.63 -4.67
CA LYS A 60 -1.71 -13.87 -4.62
C LYS A 60 -1.93 -14.65 -3.32
N TYR A 61 -2.23 -13.95 -2.24
CA TYR A 61 -2.45 -14.57 -0.94
C TYR A 61 -3.93 -14.82 -0.64
N GLY A 62 -4.78 -14.74 -1.65
CA GLY A 62 -6.16 -15.20 -1.55
C GLY A 62 -7.20 -14.16 -1.20
N ALA A 63 -6.84 -12.90 -1.17
CA ALA A 63 -7.82 -11.85 -0.94
C ALA A 63 -8.65 -11.61 -2.20
N ASN A 64 -9.93 -11.26 -2.04
CA ASN A 64 -10.79 -10.88 -3.14
C ASN A 64 -11.49 -9.53 -2.91
N ALA A 65 -11.17 -8.86 -1.81
CA ALA A 65 -11.71 -7.54 -1.51
C ALA A 65 -10.65 -6.69 -0.82
N LEU A 66 -10.53 -5.44 -1.26
CA LEU A 66 -9.64 -4.46 -0.67
C LEU A 66 -10.45 -3.23 -0.27
N SER A 67 -10.14 -2.68 0.90
CA SER A 67 -10.70 -1.41 1.37
C SER A 67 -9.58 -0.44 1.64
N PHE A 68 -9.69 0.75 1.07
CA PHE A 68 -8.75 1.83 1.32
C PHE A 68 -9.40 2.89 2.20
N GLY A 69 -8.62 3.49 3.06
CA GLY A 69 -9.07 4.62 3.87
C GLY A 69 -7.90 5.53 4.17
N SER A 70 -8.18 6.73 4.62
CA SER A 70 -7.13 7.67 4.96
C SER A 70 -7.56 8.63 6.05
N VAL A 71 -6.57 9.18 6.72
CA VAL A 71 -6.73 10.23 7.71
C VAL A 71 -5.64 11.26 7.47
N CYS A 72 -6.00 12.54 7.56
CA CYS A 72 -5.04 13.64 7.37
C CYS A 72 -4.88 14.34 8.70
N GLU A 73 -3.67 14.34 9.24
CA GLU A 73 -3.36 14.99 10.52
C GLU A 73 -2.15 15.88 10.38
N GLU A 74 -2.32 17.16 10.69
CA GLU A 74 -1.24 18.16 10.64
C GLU A 74 -0.47 18.13 9.31
N ASP A 75 0.66 17.47 9.29
CA ASP A 75 1.53 17.40 8.11
C ASP A 75 1.70 15.98 7.58
N THR A 76 0.86 15.05 8.02
CA THR A 76 0.97 13.64 7.65
C THR A 76 -0.35 13.11 7.12
N VAL A 77 -0.27 12.37 6.01
CA VAL A 77 -1.38 11.58 5.48
C VAL A 77 -1.11 10.14 5.84
N THR A 78 -2.07 9.50 6.50
CA THR A 78 -2.04 8.06 6.73
C THR A 78 -3.04 7.42 5.80
N LEU A 79 -2.54 6.60 4.87
CA LEU A 79 -3.34 5.84 3.93
C LEU A 79 -3.21 4.36 4.27
N TRP A 80 -4.33 3.65 4.40
CA TRP A 80 -4.26 2.22 4.66
C TRP A 80 -4.99 1.43 3.59
N MET A 81 -4.56 0.18 3.43
CA MET A 81 -5.22 -0.81 2.60
C MET A 81 -5.48 -2.04 3.47
N GLU A 82 -6.73 -2.45 3.58
CA GLU A 82 -7.10 -3.69 4.26
C GLU A 82 -7.56 -4.71 3.23
N ASP A 83 -7.09 -5.95 3.39
CA ASP A 83 -7.60 -7.03 2.57
C ASP A 83 -8.45 -7.98 3.44
N ASN A 84 -9.17 -8.86 2.75
CA ASN A 84 -9.99 -9.88 3.42
C ASN A 84 -9.35 -11.26 3.33
N GLY A 85 -8.03 -11.31 3.19
CA GLY A 85 -7.29 -12.56 3.18
C GLY A 85 -7.12 -13.12 4.59
N PRO A 86 -6.27 -14.14 4.74
CA PRO A 86 -6.11 -14.82 6.03
C PRO A 86 -5.30 -14.04 7.08
N GLY A 87 -4.68 -12.93 6.69
CA GLY A 87 -3.74 -12.26 7.59
C GLY A 87 -2.44 -13.05 7.70
N VAL A 88 -1.59 -12.66 8.65
CA VAL A 88 -0.33 -13.34 8.90
C VAL A 88 -0.13 -13.52 10.42
N PRO A 89 0.64 -14.50 10.85
CA PRO A 89 1.01 -14.60 12.26
C PRO A 89 1.71 -13.33 12.74
N GLU A 90 1.41 -12.90 13.95
CA GLU A 90 1.94 -11.65 14.49
C GLU A 90 3.46 -11.58 14.46
N GLU A 91 4.13 -12.69 14.73
CA GLU A 91 5.58 -12.73 14.73
C GLU A 91 6.19 -12.54 13.35
N GLN A 92 5.41 -12.70 12.29
CA GLN A 92 5.87 -12.49 10.92
C GLN A 92 5.68 -11.05 10.42
N LEU A 93 4.84 -10.27 11.10
CA LEU A 93 4.56 -8.90 10.67
C LEU A 93 5.80 -8.03 10.47
N PRO A 94 6.78 -8.02 11.40
CA PRO A 94 7.97 -7.20 11.20
C PRO A 94 8.85 -7.63 10.02
N CYS A 95 8.70 -8.86 9.56
CA CYS A 95 9.54 -9.42 8.50
C CYS A 95 8.96 -9.27 7.11
N LEU A 96 7.70 -8.82 6.99
CA LEU A 96 7.00 -8.82 5.71
C LEU A 96 7.68 -7.98 4.64
N PHE A 97 8.38 -6.93 5.03
CA PHE A 97 9.02 -6.01 4.08
C PHE A 97 10.48 -6.34 3.82
N GLU A 98 11.00 -7.42 4.41
CA GLU A 98 12.37 -7.84 4.14
C GLU A 98 12.48 -8.49 2.77
N PRO A 99 13.59 -8.22 2.03
CA PRO A 99 13.76 -8.85 0.73
C PRO A 99 13.76 -10.37 0.84
N PHE A 100 13.10 -11.02 -0.11
CA PHE A 100 12.99 -12.47 -0.22
C PHE A 100 12.24 -13.16 0.92
N TYR A 101 11.68 -12.39 1.85
CA TYR A 101 10.87 -13.00 2.90
C TYR A 101 9.58 -13.58 2.29
N ARG A 102 9.27 -14.83 2.65
CA ARG A 102 8.04 -15.50 2.24
C ARG A 102 7.50 -16.23 3.46
N GLY A 103 6.23 -15.93 3.81
CA GLY A 103 5.57 -16.62 4.90
C GLY A 103 5.40 -18.11 4.60
N ASP A 104 5.10 -18.89 5.63
CA ASP A 104 4.98 -20.34 5.49
C ASP A 104 3.96 -20.76 4.42
N ALA A 105 2.85 -20.07 4.35
CA ALA A 105 1.82 -20.37 3.35
C ALA A 105 2.31 -20.12 1.92
N ALA A 106 3.17 -19.13 1.72
CA ALA A 106 3.70 -18.78 0.40
C ALA A 106 4.76 -19.75 -0.09
N ARG A 107 5.50 -20.38 0.83
CA ARG A 107 6.56 -21.32 0.46
C ARG A 107 6.06 -22.54 -0.27
N THR A 108 4.80 -22.90 -0.02
CA THR A 108 4.20 -24.10 -0.61
C THR A 108 3.28 -23.80 -1.78
N LYS A 109 3.06 -22.51 -2.09
CA LYS A 109 2.18 -22.11 -3.20
C LYS A 109 2.98 -21.85 -4.47
N PRO A 110 2.73 -22.60 -5.56
CA PRO A 110 3.31 -22.28 -6.86
C PRO A 110 2.88 -20.87 -7.30
N GLY A 111 3.81 -20.09 -7.79
CA GLY A 111 3.49 -18.76 -8.31
C GLY A 111 3.32 -17.67 -7.28
N ALA A 112 3.70 -17.92 -6.03
CA ALA A 112 3.56 -16.93 -4.95
C ALA A 112 4.55 -15.75 -5.06
N GLY A 113 5.41 -15.74 -6.07
CA GLY A 113 6.32 -14.63 -6.32
C GLY A 113 7.67 -14.78 -5.63
N SER A 114 8.51 -13.80 -5.84
CA SER A 114 9.91 -13.83 -5.41
C SER A 114 10.15 -13.37 -3.96
N GLY A 115 9.14 -12.78 -3.31
CA GLY A 115 9.32 -12.16 -1.99
C GLY A 115 9.90 -10.75 -2.06
N LEU A 116 9.92 -10.14 -3.23
CA LEU A 116 10.46 -8.80 -3.41
C LEU A 116 9.40 -7.69 -3.41
N GLY A 117 8.12 -8.04 -3.62
CA GLY A 117 7.06 -7.04 -3.77
C GLY A 117 6.93 -6.08 -2.61
N LEU A 118 6.89 -6.60 -1.38
CA LEU A 118 6.77 -5.75 -0.20
C LEU A 118 8.08 -5.02 0.13
N ALA A 119 9.22 -5.58 -0.20
CA ALA A 119 10.49 -4.87 -0.06
C ALA A 119 10.54 -3.65 -0.99
N VAL A 120 10.02 -3.79 -2.21
CA VAL A 120 9.89 -2.66 -3.14
C VAL A 120 8.95 -1.59 -2.58
N VAL A 121 7.84 -2.01 -1.95
CA VAL A 121 6.92 -1.07 -1.31
C VAL A 121 7.63 -0.25 -0.25
N LYS A 122 8.37 -0.89 0.64
CA LYS A 122 9.09 -0.20 1.71
C LYS A 122 10.10 0.79 1.14
N LYS A 123 10.90 0.35 0.17
CA LYS A 123 11.90 1.22 -0.43
C LYS A 123 11.26 2.42 -1.13
N SER A 124 10.19 2.20 -1.87
CA SER A 124 9.49 3.28 -2.56
C SER A 124 8.89 4.28 -1.59
N MET A 125 8.31 3.80 -0.48
CA MET A 125 7.79 4.69 0.56
C MET A 125 8.90 5.52 1.18
N GLN A 126 10.04 4.92 1.46
CA GLN A 126 11.19 5.65 2.02
C GLN A 126 11.70 6.72 1.04
N GLN A 127 11.73 6.40 -0.25
CA GLN A 127 12.13 7.37 -1.28
C GLN A 127 11.20 8.58 -1.35
N MET A 128 9.95 8.41 -0.97
CA MET A 128 8.98 9.50 -0.93
C MET A 128 8.98 10.25 0.42
N GLY A 129 9.89 9.89 1.32
CA GLY A 129 9.93 10.50 2.65
C GLY A 129 8.87 9.99 3.61
N GLY A 130 8.29 8.84 3.30
CA GLY A 130 7.28 8.21 4.13
C GLY A 130 7.73 6.91 4.74
N ASN A 131 6.79 6.18 5.28
CA ASN A 131 7.05 4.86 5.84
C ASN A 131 5.85 3.94 5.64
N VAL A 132 6.05 2.66 5.90
CA VAL A 132 5.02 1.65 5.77
C VAL A 132 5.16 0.63 6.90
N ARG A 133 4.04 0.14 7.38
CA ARG A 133 4.01 -0.97 8.33
C ARG A 133 2.81 -1.85 8.04
N ALA A 134 2.82 -3.04 8.63
CA ALA A 134 1.74 -4.00 8.48
C ALA A 134 1.19 -4.38 9.86
N GLU A 135 -0.11 -4.62 9.89
CA GLU A 135 -0.78 -5.12 11.07
C GLU A 135 -1.93 -6.03 10.63
N ASN A 136 -2.40 -6.90 11.50
CA ASN A 136 -3.60 -7.67 11.19
C ASN A 136 -4.83 -6.79 11.42
N ALA A 137 -5.77 -6.84 10.48
CA ALA A 137 -7.00 -6.08 10.59
C ALA A 137 -7.90 -6.69 11.66
N PRO A 138 -8.67 -5.87 12.42
CA PRO A 138 -9.54 -6.38 13.48
C PRO A 138 -10.57 -7.41 13.00
N GLY A 139 -11.06 -7.29 11.78
CA GLY A 139 -12.04 -8.21 11.21
C GLY A 139 -11.43 -9.40 10.48
N GLY A 140 -10.12 -9.58 10.56
CA GLY A 140 -9.37 -10.55 9.77
C GLY A 140 -8.73 -9.88 8.57
N GLY A 141 -7.75 -10.55 7.99
CA GLY A 141 -7.00 -9.99 6.88
C GLY A 141 -5.82 -9.14 7.32
N LEU A 142 -5.12 -8.58 6.35
CA LEU A 142 -3.91 -7.80 6.57
C LEU A 142 -4.20 -6.33 6.28
N ARG A 143 -3.71 -5.46 7.16
CA ARG A 143 -3.76 -4.01 6.93
C ARG A 143 -2.36 -3.49 6.69
N ILE A 144 -2.17 -2.82 5.57
CA ILE A 144 -0.92 -2.11 5.26
C ILE A 144 -1.16 -0.63 5.53
N VAL A 145 -0.33 -0.03 6.36
CA VAL A 145 -0.47 1.37 6.76
C VAL A 145 0.70 2.16 6.18
N MET A 146 0.36 3.14 5.35
CA MET A 146 1.34 3.99 4.65
C MET A 146 1.22 5.42 5.17
N GLN A 147 2.35 6.00 5.53
CA GLN A 147 2.39 7.40 5.95
C GLN A 147 3.22 8.21 4.97
N LEU A 148 2.67 9.32 4.53
CA LEU A 148 3.32 10.23 3.58
C LEU A 148 3.19 11.65 4.09
N PRO A 149 4.13 12.54 3.72
CA PRO A 149 3.98 13.95 4.05
C PRO A 149 2.76 14.54 3.34
N MET A 150 2.08 15.43 4.01
CA MET A 150 0.98 16.19 3.42
C MET A 150 1.52 17.49 2.86
N ALA A 151 1.02 17.89 1.69
CA ALA A 151 1.39 19.16 1.12
C ALA A 151 0.81 20.29 1.98
N LYS A 152 1.63 21.28 2.28
CA LYS A 152 1.16 22.45 3.00
C LYS A 152 0.47 23.38 2.03
N GLU A 153 -0.69 23.92 2.45
CA GLU A 153 -1.39 24.92 1.69
C GLU A 153 -0.66 26.27 1.81
N GLY A 154 -0.64 26.99 0.73
CA GLY A 154 -0.04 28.31 0.67
C GLY A 154 1.21 28.40 -0.07
#